data_6d5d840a1c5526bf83de98730d87bb16
#
_entry.id   6d5d840a1c5526bf83de98730d87bb16
#
_cell.length_a   1.000
_cell.length_b   1.000
_cell.length_c   1.000
_cell.angle_alpha   90.00
_cell.angle_beta   90.00
_cell.angle_gamma   90.00
#
_symmetry.space_group_name_H-M   'P 1'
#
loop_
_entity.id
_entity.type
_entity.pdbx_description
1 polymer ?
#
loop_
_entity_poly.entity_id
_entity_poly.type
_entity_poly.pdbx_seq_one_letter_code
_entity_poly.pdbx_strand_id
1 'polypeptide(L)'
;MELSVVNLAPYLAIRDQGGCRREEEKEQMAALCAAVSRSLRETGALLVKDPRCSAEDNDRFIDMMERYFECPDSFKRLQERPHLHYQVGVTPEGVEVPRSLVDEDMKEKLSKMPEVFQPSTPEGPDPKWRYMWRVGPRPSNTRFQELNSEPVIPEGFPDWQETMDLWGLKMISAIEVVAEMAATGFGLPKDAFTSLMKQGPHLLAPTGSDLKRHGVEGKVFAGYHYDLNFLTIHGRSRFPGLNIWLRNGQKGPS
;
A
#
# COMPACT_ATOMS: atom_id res chain seq x y z
N MET A 1 20.27 0.12 -7.14
CA MET A 1 20.40 0.62 -5.74
C MET A 1 19.42 -0.17 -4.89
N GLU A 2 19.86 -0.63 -3.74
CA GLU A 2 18.97 -1.28 -2.79
C GLU A 2 18.30 -0.24 -1.90
N LEU A 3 17.00 -0.41 -1.65
CA LEU A 3 16.28 0.40 -0.66
C LEU A 3 16.78 0.08 0.75
N SER A 4 16.77 1.06 1.62
CA SER A 4 17.13 0.86 3.02
C SER A 4 16.14 -0.09 3.69
N VAL A 5 16.66 -1.12 4.35
CA VAL A 5 15.86 -2.04 5.17
C VAL A 5 15.80 -1.52 6.59
N VAL A 6 14.62 -1.25 7.09
CA VAL A 6 14.35 -0.82 8.48
C VAL A 6 13.72 -1.97 9.24
N ASN A 7 14.45 -2.48 10.25
CA ASN A 7 13.91 -3.46 11.18
C ASN A 7 13.23 -2.74 12.35
N LEU A 8 11.94 -2.96 12.52
CA LEU A 8 11.14 -2.33 13.58
C LEU A 8 11.35 -2.96 14.96
N ALA A 9 11.89 -4.18 15.05
CA ALA A 9 12.01 -4.91 16.32
C ALA A 9 12.73 -4.12 17.42
N PRO A 10 13.89 -3.48 17.19
CA PRO A 10 14.57 -2.71 18.23
C PRO A 10 13.76 -1.50 18.72
N TYR A 11 13.10 -0.80 17.78
CA TYR A 11 12.22 0.33 18.11
C TYR A 11 11.04 -0.11 18.97
N LEU A 12 10.35 -1.18 18.58
CA LEU A 12 9.22 -1.75 19.29
C LEU A 12 9.62 -2.20 20.70
N ALA A 13 10.75 -2.88 20.86
CA ALA A 13 11.22 -3.35 22.15
C ALA A 13 11.42 -2.19 23.15
N ILE A 14 12.03 -1.08 22.72
CA ILE A 14 12.22 0.09 23.59
C ILE A 14 10.88 0.81 23.85
N ARG A 15 10.06 0.98 22.82
CA ARG A 15 8.74 1.64 22.94
C ARG A 15 7.83 0.91 23.92
N ASP A 16 7.72 -0.41 23.81
CA ASP A 16 6.77 -1.23 24.55
C ASP A 16 7.19 -1.41 26.03
N GLN A 17 8.46 -1.12 26.37
CA GLN A 17 8.95 -1.02 27.75
C GLN A 17 8.66 0.35 28.41
N GLY A 18 7.92 1.22 27.74
CA GLY A 18 7.60 2.56 28.23
C GLY A 18 8.62 3.63 27.87
N GLY A 19 9.47 3.39 26.87
CA GLY A 19 10.47 4.31 26.34
C GLY A 19 11.90 4.05 26.83
N CYS A 20 12.80 4.96 26.47
CA CYS A 20 14.21 4.82 26.77
C CYS A 20 14.51 4.98 28.26
N ARG A 21 15.18 4.01 28.86
CA ARG A 21 15.61 4.01 30.26
C ARG A 21 17.10 4.30 30.43
N ARG A 22 17.88 4.05 29.39
CA ARG A 22 19.36 4.21 29.37
C ARG A 22 19.75 5.15 28.23
N GLU A 23 20.89 5.79 28.31
CA GLU A 23 21.40 6.69 27.28
C GLU A 23 21.63 5.97 25.95
N GLU A 24 22.17 4.75 26.00
CA GLU A 24 22.35 3.89 24.82
C GLU A 24 21.05 3.61 24.06
N GLU A 25 19.93 3.44 24.79
CA GLU A 25 18.60 3.25 24.18
C GLU A 25 18.12 4.51 23.46
N LYS A 26 18.41 5.69 24.03
CA LYS A 26 18.08 6.98 23.39
C LYS A 26 18.87 7.18 22.10
N GLU A 27 20.17 6.90 22.13
CA GLU A 27 21.02 6.97 20.94
C GLU A 27 20.57 5.99 19.87
N GLN A 28 20.23 4.75 20.24
CA GLN A 28 19.70 3.75 19.33
C GLN A 28 18.37 4.18 18.70
N MET A 29 17.44 4.69 19.51
CA MET A 29 16.16 5.22 19.01
C MET A 29 16.37 6.38 18.05
N ALA A 30 17.23 7.32 18.39
CA ALA A 30 17.55 8.47 17.54
C ALA A 30 18.15 8.01 16.21
N ALA A 31 19.07 7.06 16.20
CA ALA A 31 19.68 6.51 15.00
C ALA A 31 18.66 5.80 14.09
N LEU A 32 17.76 5.00 14.68
CA LEU A 32 16.69 4.31 13.94
C LEU A 32 15.72 5.32 13.31
N CYS A 33 15.28 6.33 14.06
CA CYS A 33 14.39 7.37 13.55
C CYS A 33 15.08 8.22 12.46
N ALA A 34 16.35 8.55 12.63
CA ALA A 34 17.14 9.26 11.63
C ALA A 34 17.29 8.45 10.33
N ALA A 35 17.44 7.13 10.42
CA ALA A 35 17.53 6.26 9.24
C ALA A 35 16.22 6.28 8.44
N VAL A 36 15.05 6.18 9.11
CA VAL A 36 13.73 6.27 8.47
C VAL A 36 13.54 7.62 7.79
N SER A 37 13.73 8.72 8.52
CA SER A 37 13.53 10.08 7.97
C SER A 37 14.48 10.39 6.82
N ARG A 38 15.72 9.89 6.86
CA ARG A 38 16.70 10.00 5.78
C ARG A 38 16.22 9.27 4.53
N SER A 39 15.83 8.00 4.66
CA SER A 39 15.35 7.21 3.52
C SER A 39 14.14 7.86 2.85
N LEU A 40 13.14 8.28 3.64
CA LEU A 40 11.96 8.97 3.11
C LEU A 40 12.29 10.31 2.43
N ARG A 41 13.30 11.04 2.93
CA ARG A 41 13.74 12.31 2.34
C ARG A 41 14.50 12.10 1.03
N GLU A 42 15.39 11.13 0.99
CA GLU A 42 16.31 10.91 -0.15
C GLU A 42 15.64 10.13 -1.27
N THR A 43 14.90 9.07 -0.93
CA THR A 43 14.32 8.16 -1.93
C THR A 43 12.80 8.19 -1.98
N GLY A 44 12.13 8.58 -0.90
CA GLY A 44 10.67 8.50 -0.75
C GLY A 44 10.15 7.10 -0.44
N ALA A 45 11.04 6.12 -0.29
CA ALA A 45 10.68 4.71 -0.05
C ALA A 45 11.67 4.03 0.90
N LEU A 46 11.23 2.94 1.54
CA LEU A 46 12.08 2.06 2.35
C LEU A 46 11.45 0.67 2.42
N LEU A 47 12.24 -0.33 2.78
CA LEU A 47 11.77 -1.67 3.09
C LEU A 47 11.59 -1.82 4.60
N VAL A 48 10.46 -2.41 5.01
CA VAL A 48 10.14 -2.61 6.43
C VAL A 48 10.19 -4.08 6.78
N LYS A 49 10.89 -4.40 7.88
CA LYS A 49 10.84 -5.70 8.53
C LYS A 49 10.12 -5.53 9.87
N ASP A 50 8.88 -5.99 9.95
CA ASP A 50 8.07 -5.94 11.17
C ASP A 50 7.94 -7.35 11.77
N PRO A 51 8.39 -7.59 13.02
CA PRO A 51 8.31 -8.91 13.65
C PRO A 51 6.87 -9.34 13.96
N ARG A 52 5.90 -8.44 13.88
CA ARG A 52 4.49 -8.71 14.12
C ARG A 52 3.76 -9.23 12.88
N CYS A 53 4.40 -9.13 11.70
CA CYS A 53 3.89 -9.61 10.43
C CYS A 53 4.68 -10.86 10.01
N SER A 54 4.04 -12.02 10.07
CA SER A 54 4.68 -13.28 9.68
C SER A 54 4.50 -13.56 8.17
N ALA A 55 5.28 -14.50 7.66
CA ALA A 55 5.09 -14.99 6.30
C ALA A 55 3.74 -15.70 6.15
N GLU A 56 3.32 -16.43 7.17
CA GLU A 56 2.05 -17.14 7.21
C GLU A 56 0.84 -16.20 7.14
N ASP A 57 0.92 -15.02 7.79
CA ASP A 57 -0.12 -13.99 7.69
C ASP A 57 -0.24 -13.47 6.25
N ASN A 58 0.90 -13.19 5.62
CA ASN A 58 0.95 -12.74 4.22
C ASN A 58 0.41 -13.82 3.28
N ASP A 59 0.83 -15.07 3.47
CA ASP A 59 0.42 -16.18 2.62
C ASP A 59 -1.08 -16.47 2.76
N ARG A 60 -1.63 -16.48 4.00
CA ARG A 60 -3.07 -16.62 4.24
C ARG A 60 -3.88 -15.57 3.49
N PHE A 61 -3.43 -14.31 3.56
CA PHE A 61 -4.09 -13.21 2.85
C PHE A 61 -4.01 -13.40 1.32
N ILE A 62 -2.83 -13.70 0.78
CA ILE A 62 -2.64 -13.88 -0.67
C ILE A 62 -3.42 -15.10 -1.16
N ASP A 63 -3.40 -16.24 -0.46
CA ASP A 63 -4.16 -17.44 -0.83
C ASP A 63 -5.66 -17.16 -0.95
N MET A 64 -6.23 -16.38 -0.01
CA MET A 64 -7.63 -15.98 -0.10
C MET A 64 -7.89 -15.09 -1.32
N MET A 65 -7.00 -14.13 -1.59
CA MET A 65 -7.14 -13.23 -2.73
C MET A 65 -6.96 -13.94 -4.07
N GLU A 66 -6.04 -14.89 -4.18
CA GLU A 66 -5.87 -15.73 -5.37
C GLU A 66 -7.15 -16.54 -5.65
N ARG A 67 -7.70 -17.22 -4.65
CA ARG A 67 -8.98 -17.93 -4.77
C ARG A 67 -10.11 -17.03 -5.25
N TYR A 68 -10.17 -15.79 -4.74
CA TYR A 68 -11.18 -14.82 -5.14
C TYR A 68 -10.99 -14.35 -6.59
N PHE A 69 -9.78 -13.96 -6.97
CA PHE A 69 -9.51 -13.47 -8.32
C PHE A 69 -9.60 -14.57 -9.39
N GLU A 70 -9.46 -15.84 -9.01
CA GLU A 70 -9.71 -17.00 -9.88
C GLU A 70 -11.19 -17.26 -10.14
N CYS A 71 -12.09 -16.69 -9.35
CA CYS A 71 -13.53 -16.82 -9.59
C CYS A 71 -13.92 -16.23 -10.95
N PRO A 72 -15.00 -16.74 -11.57
CA PRO A 72 -15.53 -16.20 -12.82
C PRO A 72 -15.83 -14.70 -12.71
N ASP A 73 -15.66 -13.96 -13.81
CA ASP A 73 -15.92 -12.52 -13.85
C ASP A 73 -17.36 -12.18 -13.41
N SER A 74 -18.34 -13.01 -13.80
CA SER A 74 -19.73 -12.84 -13.39
C SER A 74 -19.92 -12.90 -11.87
N PHE A 75 -19.17 -13.75 -11.18
CA PHE A 75 -19.18 -13.83 -9.72
C PHE A 75 -18.54 -12.58 -9.10
N LYS A 76 -17.34 -12.20 -9.57
CA LYS A 76 -16.65 -11.02 -9.06
C LYS A 76 -17.46 -9.74 -9.23
N ARG A 77 -18.17 -9.60 -10.34
CA ARG A 77 -19.03 -8.43 -10.62
C ARG A 77 -20.20 -8.25 -9.64
N LEU A 78 -20.62 -9.27 -8.91
CA LEU A 78 -21.63 -9.14 -7.85
C LEU A 78 -21.18 -8.21 -6.71
N GLN A 79 -19.87 -8.05 -6.54
CA GLN A 79 -19.28 -7.17 -5.52
C GLN A 79 -19.02 -5.75 -6.03
N GLU A 80 -19.36 -5.40 -7.27
CA GLU A 80 -19.23 -4.03 -7.79
C GLU A 80 -20.17 -3.05 -7.05
N ARG A 81 -19.65 -1.86 -6.76
CA ARG A 81 -20.41 -0.74 -6.19
C ARG A 81 -20.11 0.55 -6.96
N PRO A 82 -20.50 0.65 -8.25
CA PRO A 82 -20.20 1.83 -9.07
C PRO A 82 -20.84 3.11 -8.54
N HIS A 83 -21.99 3.01 -7.89
CA HIS A 83 -22.66 4.15 -7.22
C HIS A 83 -21.86 4.69 -6.01
N LEU A 84 -20.89 3.94 -5.49
CA LEU A 84 -19.93 4.35 -4.49
C LEU A 84 -18.55 4.64 -5.10
N HIS A 85 -18.50 4.93 -6.40
CA HIS A 85 -17.25 5.20 -7.12
C HIS A 85 -16.20 4.11 -6.95
N TYR A 86 -16.61 2.85 -6.78
CA TYR A 86 -15.75 1.69 -6.51
C TYR A 86 -14.87 1.82 -5.26
N GLN A 87 -15.24 2.67 -4.30
CA GLN A 87 -14.49 2.84 -3.05
C GLN A 87 -14.71 1.70 -2.05
N VAL A 88 -15.65 0.80 -2.32
CA VAL A 88 -15.97 -0.40 -1.54
C VAL A 88 -16.31 -1.52 -2.52
N GLY A 89 -15.89 -2.74 -2.22
CA GLY A 89 -16.08 -3.89 -3.10
C GLY A 89 -15.06 -3.94 -4.24
N VAL A 90 -15.43 -4.48 -5.38
CA VAL A 90 -14.51 -4.76 -6.48
C VAL A 90 -14.60 -3.71 -7.60
N THR A 91 -13.45 -3.34 -8.14
CA THR A 91 -13.29 -2.63 -9.41
C THR A 91 -12.88 -3.65 -10.47
N PRO A 92 -13.66 -3.83 -11.55
CA PRO A 92 -13.31 -4.76 -12.63
C PRO A 92 -12.10 -4.33 -13.43
N GLU A 93 -11.46 -5.28 -14.10
CA GLU A 93 -10.47 -4.98 -15.13
C GLU A 93 -11.05 -4.06 -16.20
N GLY A 94 -10.23 -3.16 -16.72
CA GLY A 94 -10.60 -2.24 -17.77
C GLY A 94 -11.41 -1.01 -17.31
N VAL A 95 -11.70 -0.86 -16.01
CA VAL A 95 -12.37 0.33 -15.47
C VAL A 95 -11.38 1.44 -15.14
N GLU A 96 -10.23 1.09 -14.59
CA GLU A 96 -9.21 2.08 -14.22
C GLU A 96 -8.37 2.46 -15.43
N VAL A 97 -8.40 3.75 -15.77
CA VAL A 97 -7.58 4.30 -16.85
C VAL A 97 -6.35 4.97 -16.23
N PRO A 98 -5.12 4.54 -16.60
CA PRO A 98 -3.90 5.19 -16.12
C PRO A 98 -3.88 6.68 -16.44
N ARG A 99 -3.53 7.51 -15.45
CA ARG A 99 -3.42 8.97 -15.65
C ARG A 99 -2.41 9.34 -16.73
N SER A 100 -1.38 8.53 -16.91
CA SER A 100 -0.38 8.71 -17.98
C SER A 100 -0.98 8.69 -19.40
N LEU A 101 -2.21 8.18 -19.58
CA LEU A 101 -2.91 8.17 -20.87
C LEU A 101 -3.83 9.38 -21.07
N VAL A 102 -4.29 10.03 -19.99
CA VAL A 102 -5.36 11.04 -20.06
C VAL A 102 -4.98 12.39 -19.44
N ASP A 103 -3.90 12.46 -18.68
CA ASP A 103 -3.44 13.65 -17.96
C ASP A 103 -2.21 14.23 -18.65
N GLU A 104 -2.35 15.42 -19.26
CA GLU A 104 -1.30 16.05 -20.04
C GLU A 104 -0.09 16.45 -19.17
N ASP A 105 -0.31 16.90 -17.92
CA ASP A 105 0.78 17.23 -16.99
C ASP A 105 1.60 15.98 -16.66
N MET A 106 0.94 14.84 -16.53
CA MET A 106 1.61 13.56 -16.31
C MET A 106 2.42 13.15 -17.54
N LYS A 107 1.85 13.25 -18.73
CA LYS A 107 2.55 12.96 -20.00
C LYS A 107 3.78 13.84 -20.16
N GLU A 108 3.66 15.14 -19.90
CA GLU A 108 4.78 16.07 -19.97
C GLU A 108 5.89 15.71 -18.98
N LYS A 109 5.53 15.37 -17.73
CA LYS A 109 6.50 14.91 -16.73
C LYS A 109 7.23 13.65 -17.20
N LEU A 110 6.51 12.66 -17.73
CA LEU A 110 7.10 11.42 -18.21
C LEU A 110 8.04 11.65 -19.40
N SER A 111 7.66 12.52 -20.34
CA SER A 111 8.51 12.85 -21.51
C SER A 111 9.83 13.51 -21.14
N LYS A 112 9.90 14.20 -19.99
CA LYS A 112 11.12 14.84 -19.48
C LYS A 112 12.02 13.87 -18.69
N MET A 113 11.56 12.67 -18.41
CA MET A 113 12.39 11.66 -17.73
C MET A 113 13.43 11.10 -18.70
N PRO A 114 14.65 10.79 -18.22
CA PRO A 114 15.61 10.03 -19.03
C PRO A 114 15.00 8.75 -19.56
N GLU A 115 15.22 8.42 -20.82
CA GLU A 115 14.60 7.27 -21.50
C GLU A 115 14.72 5.95 -20.71
N VAL A 116 15.90 5.71 -20.14
CA VAL A 116 16.19 4.52 -19.30
C VAL A 116 15.31 4.43 -18.04
N PHE A 117 14.72 5.54 -17.59
CA PHE A 117 13.86 5.60 -16.42
C PHE A 117 12.38 5.80 -16.78
N GLN A 118 12.05 5.99 -18.05
CA GLN A 118 10.65 6.13 -18.43
C GLN A 118 9.89 4.84 -18.16
N PRO A 119 8.65 4.93 -17.60
CA PRO A 119 7.79 3.76 -17.46
C PRO A 119 7.30 3.28 -18.82
N SER A 120 6.99 2.01 -18.94
CA SER A 120 6.31 1.47 -20.10
C SER A 120 4.95 2.13 -20.27
N THR A 121 4.59 2.49 -21.49
CA THR A 121 3.31 3.12 -21.82
C THR A 121 2.21 2.05 -21.80
N PRO A 122 1.12 2.24 -21.01
CA PRO A 122 -0.03 1.35 -21.07
C PRO A 122 -0.72 1.40 -22.45
N GLU A 123 -1.27 0.29 -22.89
CA GLU A 123 -2.02 0.21 -24.17
C GLU A 123 -3.49 0.64 -24.03
N GLY A 124 -3.96 0.86 -22.80
CA GLY A 124 -5.35 1.22 -22.50
C GLY A 124 -5.63 1.13 -21.00
N PRO A 125 -6.88 0.93 -20.60
CA PRO A 125 -7.24 0.69 -19.20
C PRO A 125 -6.48 -0.49 -18.61
N ASP A 126 -6.22 -0.42 -17.30
CA ASP A 126 -5.45 -1.44 -16.60
C ASP A 126 -6.19 -2.80 -16.61
N PRO A 127 -5.53 -3.89 -17.07
CA PRO A 127 -6.10 -5.24 -17.06
C PRO A 127 -5.95 -5.87 -15.67
N LYS A 128 -6.46 -5.19 -14.66
CA LYS A 128 -6.41 -5.64 -13.27
C LYS A 128 -7.77 -5.51 -12.61
N TRP A 129 -8.08 -6.45 -11.75
CA TRP A 129 -9.13 -6.36 -10.76
C TRP A 129 -8.55 -5.76 -9.49
N ARG A 130 -9.30 -4.92 -8.77
CA ARG A 130 -8.92 -4.39 -7.47
C ARG A 130 -10.08 -4.51 -6.50
N TYR A 131 -9.82 -5.03 -5.30
CA TYR A 131 -10.79 -5.03 -4.23
C TYR A 131 -10.51 -3.90 -3.25
N MET A 132 -11.53 -3.19 -2.82
CA MET A 132 -11.42 -2.11 -1.84
C MET A 132 -12.08 -2.54 -0.54
N TRP A 133 -11.26 -2.68 0.49
CA TRP A 133 -11.66 -3.06 1.84
C TRP A 133 -11.31 -1.97 2.84
N ARG A 134 -12.33 -1.43 3.50
CA ARG A 134 -12.16 -0.43 4.55
C ARG A 134 -11.69 -1.09 5.84
N VAL A 135 -10.54 -0.67 6.37
CA VAL A 135 -9.97 -1.16 7.62
C VAL A 135 -10.10 -0.10 8.72
N GLY A 136 -10.35 -0.55 9.95
CA GLY A 136 -10.41 0.33 11.11
C GLY A 136 -11.76 1.04 11.31
N PRO A 137 -11.80 2.08 12.16
CA PRO A 137 -13.04 2.72 12.59
C PRO A 137 -13.74 3.46 11.46
N ARG A 138 -15.06 3.59 11.56
CA ARG A 138 -15.93 4.31 10.62
C ARG A 138 -16.61 5.46 11.34
N PRO A 139 -15.94 6.65 11.44
CA PRO A 139 -16.52 7.79 12.13
C PRO A 139 -17.78 8.28 11.40
N SER A 140 -18.84 8.55 12.15
CA SER A 140 -20.13 9.00 11.59
C SER A 140 -20.09 10.41 11.01
N ASN A 141 -19.14 11.25 11.42
CA ASN A 141 -18.98 12.64 11.01
C ASN A 141 -17.97 12.84 9.87
N THR A 142 -17.73 11.83 9.05
CA THR A 142 -16.82 11.95 7.89
C THR A 142 -17.46 12.70 6.72
N ARG A 143 -16.63 13.37 5.92
CA ARG A 143 -17.00 13.92 4.61
C ARG A 143 -17.05 12.86 3.50
N PHE A 144 -16.54 11.65 3.77
CA PHE A 144 -16.37 10.56 2.82
C PHE A 144 -17.30 9.40 3.20
N GLN A 145 -18.61 9.64 3.11
CA GLN A 145 -19.64 8.67 3.51
C GLN A 145 -19.55 7.37 2.70
N GLU A 146 -19.15 7.45 1.44
CA GLU A 146 -18.98 6.30 0.55
C GLU A 146 -17.96 5.29 1.12
N LEU A 147 -16.91 5.78 1.79
CA LEU A 147 -15.89 4.95 2.43
C LEU A 147 -16.37 4.28 3.72
N ASN A 148 -17.50 4.75 4.28
CA ASN A 148 -18.12 4.17 5.47
C ASN A 148 -19.28 3.21 5.14
N SER A 149 -19.51 2.94 3.87
CA SER A 149 -20.53 1.98 3.44
C SER A 149 -20.27 0.59 4.03
N GLU A 150 -21.34 -0.21 4.11
CA GLU A 150 -21.24 -1.57 4.60
C GLU A 150 -20.19 -2.39 3.81
N PRO A 151 -19.42 -3.25 4.50
CA PRO A 151 -18.44 -4.07 3.83
C PRO A 151 -19.11 -5.04 2.86
N VAL A 152 -18.50 -5.21 1.71
CA VAL A 152 -18.94 -6.20 0.72
C VAL A 152 -18.17 -7.48 0.97
N ILE A 153 -18.86 -8.57 1.27
CA ILE A 153 -18.27 -9.89 1.52
C ILE A 153 -18.73 -10.84 0.42
N PRO A 154 -17.80 -11.45 -0.34
CA PRO A 154 -18.18 -12.42 -1.38
C PRO A 154 -18.82 -13.66 -0.79
N GLU A 155 -19.89 -14.16 -1.39
CA GLU A 155 -20.51 -15.42 -1.01
C GLU A 155 -19.49 -16.57 -1.16
N GLY A 156 -19.52 -17.53 -0.22
CA GLY A 156 -18.57 -18.66 -0.24
C GLY A 156 -17.17 -18.36 0.34
N PHE A 157 -16.96 -17.16 0.88
CA PHE A 157 -15.72 -16.76 1.55
C PHE A 157 -15.96 -16.43 3.04
N PRO A 158 -16.21 -17.43 3.89
CA PRO A 158 -16.57 -17.19 5.29
C PRO A 158 -15.43 -16.56 6.12
N ASP A 159 -14.19 -16.75 5.70
CA ASP A 159 -12.97 -16.19 6.31
C ASP A 159 -12.58 -14.79 5.78
N TRP A 160 -13.39 -14.21 4.87
CA TRP A 160 -13.06 -12.97 4.18
C TRP A 160 -12.80 -11.81 5.14
N GLN A 161 -13.79 -11.48 5.96
CA GLN A 161 -13.69 -10.33 6.86
C GLN A 161 -12.54 -10.48 7.84
N GLU A 162 -12.43 -11.64 8.49
CA GLU A 162 -11.36 -11.90 9.45
C GLU A 162 -9.98 -11.74 8.82
N THR A 163 -9.78 -12.32 7.63
CA THR A 163 -8.49 -12.28 6.92
C THR A 163 -8.15 -10.87 6.45
N MET A 164 -9.11 -10.15 5.87
CA MET A 164 -8.93 -8.78 5.41
C MET A 164 -8.63 -7.82 6.57
N ASP A 165 -9.38 -7.93 7.67
CA ASP A 165 -9.17 -7.07 8.84
C ASP A 165 -7.85 -7.39 9.54
N LEU A 166 -7.51 -8.67 9.72
CA LEU A 166 -6.26 -9.07 10.36
C LEU A 166 -5.04 -8.53 9.59
N TRP A 167 -5.01 -8.76 8.28
CA TRP A 167 -3.91 -8.30 7.44
C TRP A 167 -3.87 -6.77 7.38
N GLY A 168 -5.01 -6.12 7.16
CA GLY A 168 -5.11 -4.67 7.11
C GLY A 168 -4.66 -3.99 8.42
N LEU A 169 -5.06 -4.51 9.57
CA LEU A 169 -4.64 -3.98 10.87
C LEU A 169 -3.15 -4.17 11.13
N LYS A 170 -2.55 -5.28 10.69
CA LYS A 170 -1.10 -5.48 10.75
C LYS A 170 -0.36 -4.45 9.89
N MET A 171 -0.83 -4.19 8.68
CA MET A 171 -0.25 -3.18 7.79
C MET A 171 -0.37 -1.76 8.38
N ILE A 172 -1.53 -1.39 8.91
CA ILE A 172 -1.73 -0.10 9.60
C ILE A 172 -0.77 0.03 10.78
N SER A 173 -0.66 -1.02 11.61
CA SER A 173 0.24 -1.02 12.77
C SER A 173 1.71 -0.83 12.37
N ALA A 174 2.15 -1.40 11.26
CA ALA A 174 3.50 -1.18 10.72
C ALA A 174 3.69 0.27 10.24
N ILE A 175 2.73 0.81 9.49
CA ILE A 175 2.75 2.20 9.00
C ILE A 175 2.77 3.20 10.16
N GLU A 176 1.99 2.99 11.22
CA GLU A 176 1.96 3.86 12.39
C GLU A 176 3.35 3.94 13.05
N VAL A 177 4.04 2.82 13.19
CA VAL A 177 5.41 2.81 13.73
C VAL A 177 6.37 3.56 12.83
N VAL A 178 6.30 3.36 11.52
CA VAL A 178 7.13 4.11 10.56
C VAL A 178 6.82 5.61 10.62
N ALA A 179 5.55 5.99 10.76
CA ALA A 179 5.13 7.38 10.90
C ALA A 179 5.65 8.03 12.19
N GLU A 180 5.61 7.32 13.33
CA GLU A 180 6.22 7.77 14.59
C GLU A 180 7.73 7.98 14.46
N MET A 181 8.42 6.99 13.87
CA MET A 181 9.87 7.07 13.65
C MET A 181 10.23 8.22 12.69
N ALA A 182 9.46 8.40 11.62
CA ALA A 182 9.66 9.48 10.67
C ALA A 182 9.47 10.85 11.33
N ALA A 183 8.39 11.05 12.08
CA ALA A 183 8.13 12.29 12.81
C ALA A 183 9.30 12.64 13.74
N THR A 184 9.73 11.68 14.57
CA THR A 184 10.86 11.85 15.48
C THR A 184 12.15 12.17 14.72
N GLY A 185 12.44 11.45 13.63
CA GLY A 185 13.63 11.67 12.82
C GLY A 185 13.65 13.00 12.05
N PHE A 186 12.48 13.61 11.84
CA PHE A 186 12.35 14.98 11.31
C PHE A 186 12.38 16.05 12.40
N GLY A 187 12.53 15.68 13.67
CA GLY A 187 12.53 16.61 14.80
C GLY A 187 11.11 17.12 15.16
N LEU A 188 10.07 16.39 14.76
CA LEU A 188 8.68 16.70 15.07
C LEU A 188 8.22 15.92 16.33
N PRO A 189 7.11 16.33 16.96
CA PRO A 189 6.45 15.51 17.97
C PRO A 189 6.17 14.10 17.44
N LYS A 190 6.34 13.10 18.29
CA LYS A 190 6.21 11.67 17.90
C LYS A 190 4.88 11.35 17.21
N ASP A 191 3.81 12.00 17.62
CA ASP A 191 2.44 11.83 17.12
C ASP A 191 2.06 12.77 15.95
N ALA A 192 3.00 13.59 15.47
CA ALA A 192 2.72 14.60 14.44
C ALA A 192 2.07 13.99 13.18
N PHE A 193 2.46 12.80 12.79
CA PHE A 193 1.89 12.12 11.63
C PHE A 193 0.75 11.17 12.01
N THR A 194 0.90 10.40 13.08
CA THR A 194 -0.14 9.45 13.50
C THR A 194 -1.43 10.13 13.95
N SER A 195 -1.35 11.36 14.50
CA SER A 195 -2.54 12.16 14.81
C SER A 195 -3.39 12.49 13.57
N LEU A 196 -2.76 12.68 12.40
CA LEU A 196 -3.44 12.92 11.12
C LEU A 196 -4.02 11.62 10.53
N MET A 197 -3.44 10.48 10.88
CA MET A 197 -3.91 9.16 10.42
C MET A 197 -5.09 8.65 11.25
N LYS A 198 -5.26 9.18 12.46
CA LYS A 198 -6.29 8.75 13.41
C LYS A 198 -7.69 8.86 12.80
N GLN A 199 -8.42 7.73 12.80
CA GLN A 199 -9.75 7.62 12.20
C GLN A 199 -9.78 7.87 10.67
N GLY A 200 -8.63 7.86 10.02
CA GLY A 200 -8.53 8.00 8.57
C GLY A 200 -9.22 6.85 7.82
N PRO A 201 -9.62 7.06 6.55
CA PRO A 201 -10.19 6.01 5.72
C PRO A 201 -9.09 5.09 5.18
N HIS A 202 -8.57 4.22 6.03
CA HIS A 202 -7.57 3.24 5.60
C HIS A 202 -8.20 2.20 4.68
N LEU A 203 -7.61 2.00 3.52
CA LEU A 203 -8.07 1.07 2.51
C LEU A 203 -7.02 -0.01 2.27
N LEU A 204 -7.41 -1.27 2.39
CA LEU A 204 -6.67 -2.41 1.89
C LEU A 204 -7.15 -2.67 0.47
N ALA A 205 -6.24 -2.63 -0.50
CA ALA A 205 -6.57 -2.65 -1.92
C ALA A 205 -5.82 -3.75 -2.69
N PRO A 206 -6.08 -5.05 -2.39
CA PRO A 206 -5.48 -6.13 -3.16
C PRO A 206 -5.88 -6.06 -4.64
N THR A 207 -4.89 -6.29 -5.50
CA THR A 207 -5.06 -6.31 -6.95
C THR A 207 -4.65 -7.66 -7.52
N GLY A 208 -5.32 -8.09 -8.57
CA GLY A 208 -5.02 -9.31 -9.30
C GLY A 208 -5.26 -9.15 -10.78
N SER A 209 -4.40 -9.77 -11.60
CA SER A 209 -4.55 -9.80 -13.06
C SER A 209 -4.55 -11.24 -13.55
N ASP A 210 -5.38 -11.54 -14.54
CA ASP A 210 -5.43 -12.86 -15.16
C ASP A 210 -4.25 -13.06 -16.11
N LEU A 211 -3.23 -13.78 -15.63
CA LEU A 211 -2.03 -14.06 -16.43
C LEU A 211 -2.29 -15.01 -17.60
N LYS A 212 -3.36 -15.80 -17.57
CA LYS A 212 -3.74 -16.63 -18.73
C LYS A 212 -4.26 -15.76 -19.88
N ARG A 213 -4.94 -14.66 -19.53
CA ARG A 213 -5.52 -13.71 -20.49
C ARG A 213 -4.52 -12.63 -20.92
N HIS A 214 -3.75 -12.11 -19.97
CA HIS A 214 -2.94 -10.90 -20.15
C HIS A 214 -1.43 -11.10 -19.93
N GLY A 215 -0.97 -12.33 -19.60
CA GLY A 215 0.41 -12.63 -19.23
C GLY A 215 1.38 -12.64 -20.40
N VAL A 216 1.48 -11.55 -21.14
CA VAL A 216 2.44 -11.34 -22.22
C VAL A 216 3.59 -10.50 -21.69
N GLU A 217 4.83 -10.83 -22.08
CA GLU A 217 6.02 -10.07 -21.70
C GLU A 217 5.87 -8.58 -22.08
N GLY A 218 6.24 -7.70 -21.14
CA GLY A 218 6.12 -6.25 -21.32
C GLY A 218 4.71 -5.68 -21.06
N LYS A 219 3.70 -6.50 -20.80
CA LYS A 219 2.35 -6.02 -20.50
C LYS A 219 2.31 -5.23 -19.20
N VAL A 220 1.76 -4.03 -19.27
CA VAL A 220 1.54 -3.17 -18.09
C VAL A 220 0.19 -3.55 -17.46
N PHE A 221 0.20 -4.03 -16.21
CA PHE A 221 -1.01 -4.36 -15.45
C PHE A 221 -1.55 -3.17 -14.64
N ALA A 222 -0.66 -2.29 -14.20
CA ALA A 222 -1.00 -1.03 -13.55
C ALA A 222 -0.08 0.07 -14.10
N GLY A 223 -0.64 1.05 -14.76
CA GLY A 223 0.10 2.15 -15.33
C GLY A 223 0.78 3.01 -14.26
N TYR A 224 1.84 3.71 -14.66
CA TYR A 224 2.56 4.64 -13.78
C TYR A 224 1.60 5.65 -13.15
N HIS A 225 1.68 5.81 -11.83
CA HIS A 225 0.88 6.75 -11.06
C HIS A 225 1.61 7.18 -9.78
N TYR A 226 1.12 8.23 -9.16
CA TYR A 226 1.44 8.59 -7.78
C TYR A 226 0.30 8.11 -6.87
N ASP A 227 0.66 7.54 -5.73
CA ASP A 227 -0.33 7.27 -4.70
C ASP A 227 -0.85 8.58 -4.11
N LEU A 228 -2.17 8.65 -3.89
CA LEU A 228 -2.84 9.84 -3.34
C LEU A 228 -2.90 9.81 -1.81
N ASN A 229 -2.30 8.82 -1.19
CA ASN A 229 -2.31 8.60 0.24
C ASN A 229 -1.23 9.43 0.95
N PHE A 230 -1.35 9.51 2.27
CA PHE A 230 -0.27 10.03 3.11
C PHE A 230 0.92 9.06 3.16
N LEU A 231 0.66 7.78 3.41
CA LEU A 231 1.63 6.68 3.33
C LEU A 231 0.97 5.46 2.69
N THR A 232 1.72 4.76 1.86
CA THR A 232 1.32 3.46 1.28
C THR A 232 2.28 2.38 1.77
N ILE A 233 1.75 1.21 2.11
CA ILE A 233 2.53 0.02 2.39
C ILE A 233 2.10 -1.10 1.45
N HIS A 234 3.07 -1.75 0.82
CA HIS A 234 2.85 -2.95 0.03
C HIS A 234 3.26 -4.18 0.83
N GLY A 235 2.39 -5.19 0.86
CA GLY A 235 2.73 -6.52 1.32
C GLY A 235 3.71 -7.20 0.35
N ARG A 236 4.31 -8.31 0.78
CA ARG A 236 5.21 -9.09 -0.07
C ARG A 236 4.42 -9.78 -1.17
N SER A 237 4.68 -9.42 -2.43
CA SER A 237 4.14 -10.13 -3.59
C SER A 237 4.83 -11.48 -3.80
N ARG A 238 4.11 -12.44 -4.37
CA ARG A 238 4.67 -13.72 -4.86
C ARG A 238 5.29 -13.59 -6.25
N PHE A 239 4.94 -12.54 -6.99
CA PHE A 239 5.39 -12.32 -8.35
C PHE A 239 6.20 -11.02 -8.45
N PRO A 240 7.26 -10.99 -9.25
CA PRO A 240 7.98 -9.76 -9.55
C PRO A 240 7.15 -8.86 -10.47
N GLY A 241 7.54 -7.59 -10.61
CA GLY A 241 6.96 -6.69 -11.60
C GLY A 241 6.59 -5.31 -11.08
N LEU A 242 6.49 -5.11 -9.77
CA LEU A 242 6.34 -3.77 -9.21
C LEU A 242 7.64 -2.98 -9.41
N ASN A 243 7.53 -1.78 -9.98
CA ASN A 243 8.65 -0.87 -10.13
C ASN A 243 8.36 0.42 -9.35
N ILE A 244 9.36 0.94 -8.66
CA ILE A 244 9.27 2.18 -7.89
C ILE A 244 10.23 3.21 -8.48
N TRP A 245 9.74 4.43 -8.74
CA TRP A 245 10.55 5.56 -9.14
C TRP A 245 10.85 6.41 -7.92
N LEU A 246 12.12 6.46 -7.56
CA LEU A 246 12.59 7.11 -6.34
C LEU A 246 12.74 8.61 -6.55
N ARG A 247 12.66 9.39 -5.48
CA ARG A 247 12.80 10.86 -5.52
C ARG A 247 14.15 11.34 -6.06
N ASN A 248 15.19 10.53 -5.91
CA ASN A 248 16.53 10.81 -6.46
C ASN A 248 16.67 10.51 -7.96
N GLY A 249 15.56 10.25 -8.66
CA GLY A 249 15.51 9.99 -10.09
C GLY A 249 15.91 8.57 -10.51
N GLN A 250 16.14 7.67 -9.56
CA GLN A 250 16.45 6.27 -9.86
C GLN A 250 15.18 5.41 -9.91
N LYS A 251 15.23 4.33 -10.69
CA LYS A 251 14.21 3.30 -10.77
C LYS A 251 14.76 2.03 -10.15
N GLY A 252 13.96 1.38 -9.31
CA GLY A 252 14.31 0.11 -8.70
C GLY A 252 13.14 -0.87 -8.73
N PRO A 253 13.39 -2.19 -8.76
CA PRO A 253 12.40 -3.18 -8.42
C PRO A 253 12.08 -3.10 -6.93
N SER A 254 10.85 -3.36 -6.58
CA SER A 254 10.40 -3.51 -5.19
C SER A 254 10.62 -4.94 -4.70
#